data_740604cc7ab0bda2a1185c3d188e9b15
#
_entry.id   740604cc7ab0bda2a1185c3d188e9b15
#
_cell.length_a   1.000
_cell.length_b   1.000
_cell.length_c   1.000
_cell.angle_alpha   90.00
_cell.angle_beta   90.00
_cell.angle_gamma   90.00
#
_symmetry.space_group_name_H-M   'P 1'
#
loop_
_entity.id
_entity.type
_entity.pdbx_description
1 polymer ?
#
loop_
_entity_poly.entity_id
_entity_poly.type
_entity_poly.pdbx_seq_one_letter_code
_entity_poly.pdbx_strand_id
1 'polypeptide(L)'
;MSRHDVYRRLLRHGALLFCSLWCGLAWADEVHLQNGDRLTGTIVKMEERVLTLQTEYGGEIKLDWGKVERLTSTSPLKILVPGASHDVLRDFLYGSQDLQEARELGPEGPVPLTDVTAINLEALRVTGTLTVGGNSTSGNSSTKALNSAARLTIQAYRQRLLLEGKYNYGQAGDQITARNSLASLKHNYFVSKQIFIETFGMLEKDTLQNLQLRSTIGSGLGYQFYETARTTLALSVGLAHVGEHFTNSPNTQTPSARWSVRWEHALWPDRVKVFHRHEAFYDLNAGNAFRVNADQGVRITVYKNLFFNVEYDLRLNTQPAPGRETTDEAVIFGVGYEFR
;
A
#
# COMPACT_ATOMS: atom_id res chain seq x y z
N MET A 1 -38.17 -43.07 -54.12
CA MET A 1 -37.36 -42.71 -52.91
C MET A 1 -36.25 -41.79 -53.37
N SER A 2 -36.40 -40.52 -53.11
CA SER A 2 -35.50 -39.45 -53.59
C SER A 2 -34.20 -39.40 -52.80
N ARG A 3 -33.08 -39.12 -53.47
CA ARG A 3 -31.74 -38.96 -52.89
C ARG A 3 -31.72 -37.92 -51.73
N HIS A 4 -32.72 -37.10 -51.59
CA HIS A 4 -32.82 -36.08 -50.56
C HIS A 4 -33.22 -36.63 -49.16
N ASP A 5 -33.89 -37.79 -49.08
CA ASP A 5 -34.34 -38.36 -47.80
C ASP A 5 -33.22 -39.11 -47.04
N VAL A 6 -32.20 -39.58 -47.73
CA VAL A 6 -31.05 -40.26 -47.14
C VAL A 6 -30.11 -39.28 -46.45
N TYR A 7 -29.91 -38.07 -47.04
CA TYR A 7 -29.07 -37.01 -46.42
C TYR A 7 -29.72 -36.37 -45.18
N ARG A 8 -31.04 -36.29 -45.11
CA ARG A 8 -31.73 -35.77 -43.90
C ARG A 8 -31.70 -36.74 -42.72
N ARG A 9 -31.61 -38.02 -42.93
CA ARG A 9 -31.47 -39.02 -41.84
C ARG A 9 -30.02 -39.11 -41.31
N LEU A 10 -29.01 -38.95 -42.12
CA LEU A 10 -27.62 -38.94 -41.71
C LEU A 10 -27.21 -37.68 -40.90
N LEU A 11 -27.84 -36.52 -41.21
CA LEU A 11 -27.60 -35.27 -40.46
C LEU A 11 -28.28 -35.24 -39.09
N ARG A 12 -29.37 -35.99 -38.88
CA ARG A 12 -30.07 -36.07 -37.61
C ARG A 12 -29.42 -36.99 -36.57
N HIS A 13 -28.59 -37.98 -37.00
CA HIS A 13 -27.88 -38.88 -36.09
C HIS A 13 -26.42 -38.46 -35.87
N GLY A 14 -25.85 -37.63 -36.74
CA GLY A 14 -24.53 -37.04 -36.56
C GLY A 14 -24.50 -35.89 -35.54
N ALA A 15 -25.60 -35.16 -35.36
CA ALA A 15 -25.71 -34.03 -34.43
C ALA A 15 -25.95 -34.46 -32.95
N LEU A 16 -26.40 -35.71 -32.72
CA LEU A 16 -26.65 -36.24 -31.38
C LEU A 16 -25.40 -36.94 -30.77
N LEU A 17 -24.38 -37.25 -31.57
CA LEU A 17 -23.14 -37.86 -31.09
C LEU A 17 -22.02 -36.87 -30.81
N PHE A 18 -22.18 -35.58 -31.14
CA PHE A 18 -21.16 -34.55 -30.88
C PHE A 18 -21.46 -33.72 -29.63
N CYS A 19 -22.60 -33.91 -28.97
CA CYS A 19 -23.01 -33.17 -27.77
C CYS A 19 -22.72 -33.89 -26.45
N SER A 20 -22.09 -35.09 -26.50
CA SER A 20 -21.91 -35.93 -25.31
C SER A 20 -20.46 -36.10 -24.84
N LEU A 21 -19.51 -35.26 -25.33
CA LEU A 21 -18.09 -35.36 -24.96
C LEU A 21 -17.49 -34.08 -24.39
N TRP A 22 -18.31 -33.10 -24.00
CA TRP A 22 -17.87 -32.01 -23.15
C TRP A 22 -18.50 -32.12 -21.74
N CYS A 23 -18.32 -33.27 -21.13
CA CYS A 23 -18.30 -33.34 -19.68
C CYS A 23 -16.94 -32.74 -19.28
N GLY A 24 -16.90 -31.42 -19.10
CA GLY A 24 -15.76 -30.77 -18.51
C GLY A 24 -15.51 -31.40 -17.17
N LEU A 25 -14.47 -32.24 -17.06
CA LEU A 25 -13.91 -32.64 -15.80
C LEU A 25 -13.56 -31.31 -15.10
N ALA A 26 -14.42 -30.89 -14.18
CA ALA A 26 -14.10 -29.85 -13.22
C ALA A 26 -12.94 -30.39 -12.37
N TRP A 27 -11.73 -30.10 -12.79
CA TRP A 27 -10.53 -30.47 -12.09
C TRP A 27 -10.47 -29.54 -10.87
N ALA A 28 -10.80 -30.07 -9.71
CA ALA A 28 -10.65 -29.35 -8.45
C ALA A 28 -9.26 -29.66 -7.89
N ASP A 29 -8.71 -28.71 -7.14
CA ASP A 29 -7.51 -28.96 -6.34
C ASP A 29 -7.87 -29.95 -5.22
N GLU A 30 -6.89 -30.69 -4.75
CA GLU A 30 -7.05 -31.77 -3.81
C GLU A 30 -6.09 -31.63 -2.62
N VAL A 31 -6.63 -31.68 -1.41
CA VAL A 31 -5.87 -31.60 -0.15
C VAL A 31 -6.09 -32.88 0.64
N HIS A 32 -5.02 -33.60 0.92
CA HIS A 32 -5.01 -34.77 1.80
C HIS A 32 -4.54 -34.40 3.19
N LEU A 33 -5.28 -34.81 4.20
CA LEU A 33 -4.97 -34.56 5.60
C LEU A 33 -4.37 -35.83 6.26
N GLN A 34 -3.55 -35.61 7.28
CA GLN A 34 -2.88 -36.69 8.03
C GLN A 34 -3.83 -37.70 8.67
N ASN A 35 -5.11 -37.37 8.89
CA ASN A 35 -6.13 -38.26 9.39
C ASN A 35 -6.79 -39.13 8.31
N GLY A 36 -6.32 -39.00 7.04
CA GLY A 36 -6.86 -39.73 5.89
C GLY A 36 -8.00 -39.00 5.16
N ASP A 37 -8.49 -37.87 5.66
CA ASP A 37 -9.52 -37.08 4.97
C ASP A 37 -8.97 -36.47 3.68
N ARG A 38 -9.87 -36.35 2.69
CA ARG A 38 -9.59 -35.73 1.41
C ARG A 38 -10.61 -34.62 1.14
N LEU A 39 -10.11 -33.43 0.89
CA LEU A 39 -10.93 -32.27 0.56
C LEU A 39 -10.64 -31.84 -0.87
N THR A 40 -11.70 -31.49 -1.61
CA THR A 40 -11.62 -31.00 -2.98
C THR A 40 -12.17 -29.59 -3.04
N GLY A 41 -11.53 -28.73 -3.83
CA GLY A 41 -11.93 -27.32 -3.98
C GLY A 41 -10.89 -26.55 -4.78
N THR A 42 -10.85 -25.23 -4.59
CA THR A 42 -9.82 -24.36 -5.14
C THR A 42 -8.92 -23.88 -4.01
N ILE A 43 -7.62 -24.09 -4.11
CA ILE A 43 -6.64 -23.56 -3.17
C ILE A 43 -6.56 -22.07 -3.36
N VAL A 44 -7.10 -21.31 -2.39
CA VAL A 44 -7.10 -19.84 -2.44
C VAL A 44 -5.74 -19.30 -2.06
N LYS A 45 -5.28 -19.60 -0.83
CA LYS A 45 -3.98 -19.21 -0.29
C LYS A 45 -3.59 -20.02 0.93
N MET A 46 -2.30 -20.01 1.27
CA MET A 46 -1.80 -20.39 2.59
C MET A 46 -0.97 -19.26 3.16
N GLU A 47 -1.28 -18.83 4.36
CA GLU A 47 -0.63 -17.74 5.08
C GLU A 47 -0.67 -18.03 6.58
N GLU A 48 0.42 -17.72 7.31
CA GLU A 48 0.53 -17.96 8.75
C GLU A 48 0.17 -19.41 9.15
N ARG A 49 0.54 -20.39 8.32
CA ARG A 49 0.26 -21.81 8.48
C ARG A 49 -1.23 -22.17 8.45
N VAL A 50 -2.06 -21.34 7.83
CA VAL A 50 -3.48 -21.60 7.59
C VAL A 50 -3.72 -21.68 6.09
N LEU A 51 -4.10 -22.86 5.60
CA LEU A 51 -4.52 -23.08 4.23
C LEU A 51 -6.00 -22.74 4.08
N THR A 52 -6.33 -21.87 3.13
CA THR A 52 -7.70 -21.54 2.76
C THR A 52 -8.07 -22.27 1.49
N LEU A 53 -9.10 -23.11 1.58
CA LEU A 53 -9.66 -23.88 0.47
C LEU A 53 -11.11 -23.43 0.23
N GLN A 54 -11.43 -23.02 -1.00
CA GLN A 54 -12.79 -22.73 -1.42
C GLN A 54 -13.43 -24.02 -1.94
N THR A 55 -14.42 -24.54 -1.24
CA THR A 55 -15.16 -25.74 -1.63
C THR A 55 -16.50 -25.37 -2.29
N GLU A 56 -17.02 -26.28 -3.10
CA GLU A 56 -18.32 -26.07 -3.81
C GLU A 56 -19.49 -25.94 -2.85
N TYR A 57 -19.55 -26.78 -1.80
CA TYR A 57 -20.70 -26.88 -0.91
C TYR A 57 -20.49 -26.24 0.45
N GLY A 58 -19.25 -26.22 0.96
CA GLY A 58 -18.91 -25.71 2.30
C GLY A 58 -18.41 -24.27 2.33
N GLY A 59 -18.30 -23.62 1.15
CA GLY A 59 -17.68 -22.31 1.06
C GLY A 59 -16.20 -22.33 1.40
N GLU A 60 -15.72 -21.28 2.05
CA GLU A 60 -14.31 -21.13 2.45
C GLU A 60 -14.02 -21.95 3.72
N ILE A 61 -13.09 -22.92 3.62
CA ILE A 61 -12.63 -23.76 4.72
C ILE A 61 -11.19 -23.38 5.06
N LYS A 62 -10.89 -23.25 6.35
CA LYS A 62 -9.56 -22.97 6.88
C LYS A 62 -8.98 -24.24 7.51
N LEU A 63 -7.81 -24.65 7.04
CA LEU A 63 -7.10 -25.84 7.45
C LEU A 63 -5.77 -25.47 8.09
N ASP A 64 -5.43 -26.12 9.21
CA ASP A 64 -4.10 -26.02 9.79
C ASP A 64 -3.09 -26.68 8.85
N TRP A 65 -2.10 -25.91 8.37
CA TRP A 65 -1.05 -26.40 7.49
C TRP A 65 -0.29 -27.60 8.06
N GLY A 66 -0.10 -27.65 9.37
CA GLY A 66 0.56 -28.78 10.05
C GLY A 66 -0.20 -30.10 9.96
N LYS A 67 -1.47 -30.09 9.55
CA LYS A 67 -2.29 -31.27 9.35
C LYS A 67 -2.42 -31.72 7.90
N VAL A 68 -1.87 -30.95 6.97
CA VAL A 68 -1.83 -31.30 5.56
C VAL A 68 -0.71 -32.30 5.32
N GLU A 69 -1.00 -33.40 4.65
CA GLU A 69 -0.05 -34.45 4.27
C GLU A 69 0.45 -34.24 2.83
N ARG A 70 -0.48 -33.91 1.93
CA ARG A 70 -0.21 -33.68 0.51
C ARG A 70 -1.28 -32.76 -0.09
N LEU A 71 -0.89 -31.99 -1.08
CA LEU A 71 -1.84 -31.31 -1.93
C LEU A 71 -1.44 -31.43 -3.41
N THR A 72 -2.45 -31.40 -4.28
CA THR A 72 -2.31 -31.42 -5.72
C THR A 72 -3.20 -30.33 -6.29
N SER A 73 -2.67 -29.51 -7.20
CA SER A 73 -3.42 -28.44 -7.84
C SER A 73 -3.47 -28.62 -9.36
N THR A 74 -4.58 -28.27 -9.92
CA THR A 74 -4.82 -28.27 -11.37
C THR A 74 -4.05 -27.18 -12.07
N SER A 75 -3.79 -26.05 -11.37
CA SER A 75 -3.01 -24.92 -11.85
C SER A 75 -1.73 -24.77 -11.03
N PRO A 76 -0.65 -24.23 -11.60
CA PRO A 76 0.56 -23.95 -10.82
C PRO A 76 0.26 -23.02 -9.65
N LEU A 77 0.61 -23.43 -8.43
CA LEU A 77 0.55 -22.64 -7.22
C LEU A 77 1.83 -21.83 -7.08
N LYS A 78 1.71 -20.56 -6.77
CA LYS A 78 2.85 -19.71 -6.40
C LYS A 78 3.20 -19.97 -4.95
N ILE A 79 4.32 -20.62 -4.71
CA ILE A 79 4.79 -20.97 -3.36
C ILE A 79 5.99 -20.15 -2.96
N LEU A 80 6.04 -19.77 -1.70
CA LEU A 80 7.18 -19.11 -1.10
C LEU A 80 7.97 -20.12 -0.28
N VAL A 81 9.24 -20.30 -0.59
CA VAL A 81 10.15 -21.25 0.06
C VAL A 81 11.41 -20.54 0.56
N PRO A 82 12.12 -21.06 1.59
CA PRO A 82 13.42 -20.52 2.00
C PRO A 82 14.40 -20.54 0.83
N GLY A 83 15.09 -19.43 0.60
CA GLY A 83 16.06 -19.31 -0.49
C GLY A 83 16.55 -17.86 -0.62
N ALA A 84 17.68 -17.65 -1.24
CA ALA A 84 18.18 -16.32 -1.58
C ALA A 84 17.90 -16.04 -3.06
N SER A 85 17.15 -15.00 -3.34
CA SER A 85 16.98 -14.48 -4.70
C SER A 85 18.23 -13.71 -5.11
N HIS A 86 18.55 -13.67 -6.42
CA HIS A 86 19.58 -12.78 -6.96
C HIS A 86 19.01 -11.37 -7.28
N ASP A 87 17.75 -11.12 -6.99
CA ASP A 87 17.06 -9.85 -7.22
C ASP A 87 16.93 -9.07 -5.89
N VAL A 88 17.68 -7.98 -5.77
CA VAL A 88 17.73 -7.13 -4.57
C VAL A 88 16.35 -6.62 -4.14
N LEU A 89 15.48 -6.26 -5.11
CA LEU A 89 14.13 -5.79 -4.81
C LEU A 89 13.27 -6.93 -4.25
N ARG A 90 13.42 -8.13 -4.78
CA ARG A 90 12.70 -9.32 -4.35
C ARG A 90 13.13 -9.76 -2.95
N ASP A 91 14.45 -9.77 -2.68
CA ASP A 91 14.98 -10.07 -1.35
C ASP A 91 14.52 -9.04 -0.31
N PHE A 92 14.45 -7.77 -0.70
CA PHE A 92 13.89 -6.73 0.15
C PHE A 92 12.40 -6.94 0.44
N LEU A 93 11.60 -7.33 -0.55
CA LEU A 93 10.14 -7.48 -0.43
C LEU A 93 9.71 -8.78 0.27
N TYR A 94 10.43 -9.87 0.07
CA TYR A 94 10.06 -11.20 0.55
C TYR A 94 11.03 -11.79 1.58
N GLY A 95 12.16 -11.09 1.85
CA GLY A 95 13.23 -11.60 2.69
C GLY A 95 14.03 -12.69 1.98
N SER A 96 14.76 -13.50 2.75
CA SER A 96 15.52 -14.63 2.22
C SER A 96 14.60 -15.79 1.82
N GLN A 97 13.67 -15.55 0.89
CA GLN A 97 12.69 -16.51 0.41
C GLN A 97 12.61 -16.44 -1.11
N ASP A 98 12.43 -17.61 -1.74
CA ASP A 98 12.29 -17.72 -3.18
C ASP A 98 10.84 -18.04 -3.58
N LEU A 99 10.38 -17.46 -4.70
CA LEU A 99 9.06 -17.72 -5.26
C LEU A 99 9.18 -18.78 -6.34
N GLN A 100 8.56 -19.92 -6.11
CA GLN A 100 8.53 -21.05 -7.04
C GLN A 100 7.10 -21.35 -7.49
N GLU A 101 6.97 -22.11 -8.56
CA GLU A 101 5.68 -22.64 -9.01
C GLU A 101 5.68 -24.15 -8.87
N ALA A 102 4.64 -24.70 -8.23
CA ALA A 102 4.45 -26.11 -8.07
C ALA A 102 2.97 -26.50 -8.23
N ARG A 103 2.73 -27.72 -8.69
CA ARG A 103 1.38 -28.32 -8.74
C ARG A 103 1.17 -29.39 -7.67
N GLU A 104 2.25 -29.94 -7.16
CA GLU A 104 2.23 -30.96 -6.14
C GLU A 104 3.16 -30.59 -4.99
N LEU A 105 2.68 -30.71 -3.77
CA LEU A 105 3.41 -30.49 -2.53
C LEU A 105 3.18 -31.68 -1.62
N GLY A 106 4.24 -32.22 -1.03
CA GLY A 106 4.18 -33.37 -0.13
C GLY A 106 5.44 -34.21 -0.15
N PRO A 107 5.43 -35.40 0.50
CA PRO A 107 6.59 -36.23 0.64
C PRO A 107 7.20 -36.72 -0.69
N GLU A 108 6.37 -36.87 -1.71
CA GLU A 108 6.79 -37.33 -3.06
C GLU A 108 6.84 -36.16 -4.08
N GLY A 109 6.46 -34.95 -3.66
CA GLY A 109 6.43 -33.76 -4.52
C GLY A 109 7.79 -33.09 -4.62
N PRO A 110 7.95 -32.18 -5.62
CA PRO A 110 9.20 -31.46 -5.85
C PRO A 110 9.60 -30.54 -4.69
N VAL A 111 8.66 -30.15 -3.83
CA VAL A 111 8.88 -29.28 -2.68
C VAL A 111 8.23 -29.85 -1.44
N PRO A 112 9.00 -30.10 -0.37
CA PRO A 112 8.44 -30.52 0.90
C PRO A 112 7.50 -29.49 1.52
N LEU A 113 6.39 -29.94 2.11
CA LEU A 113 5.44 -29.05 2.79
C LEU A 113 6.08 -28.23 3.93
N THR A 114 7.15 -28.77 4.56
CA THR A 114 7.89 -28.09 5.63
C THR A 114 8.55 -26.82 5.16
N ASP A 115 8.95 -26.74 3.91
CA ASP A 115 9.68 -25.65 3.32
C ASP A 115 8.76 -24.57 2.75
N VAL A 116 7.45 -24.90 2.62
CA VAL A 116 6.47 -23.93 2.11
C VAL A 116 6.07 -22.95 3.21
N THR A 117 6.43 -21.69 3.03
CA THR A 117 6.10 -20.61 3.95
C THR A 117 4.76 -19.97 3.63
N ALA A 118 4.40 -19.90 2.35
CA ALA A 118 3.13 -19.37 1.88
C ALA A 118 2.77 -19.90 0.48
N ILE A 119 1.47 -19.87 0.16
CA ILE A 119 0.93 -20.25 -1.15
C ILE A 119 0.03 -19.12 -1.65
N ASN A 120 0.15 -18.77 -2.93
CA ASN A 120 -0.68 -17.78 -3.60
C ASN A 120 -0.79 -16.46 -2.80
N LEU A 121 0.35 -15.98 -2.29
CA LEU A 121 0.39 -14.67 -1.65
C LEU A 121 -0.16 -13.59 -2.57
N GLU A 122 -0.78 -12.61 -1.98
CA GLU A 122 -1.17 -11.41 -2.72
C GLU A 122 0.03 -10.89 -3.51
N ALA A 123 -0.19 -10.67 -4.81
CA ALA A 123 0.83 -10.12 -5.68
C ALA A 123 1.29 -8.76 -5.15
N LEU A 124 2.52 -8.37 -5.48
CA LEU A 124 3.03 -7.03 -5.25
C LEU A 124 1.98 -5.99 -5.64
N ARG A 125 1.50 -5.23 -4.66
CA ARG A 125 0.51 -4.18 -4.87
C ARG A 125 1.23 -2.83 -4.89
N VAL A 126 1.15 -2.14 -6.01
CA VAL A 126 1.68 -0.79 -6.18
C VAL A 126 0.48 0.15 -6.36
N THR A 127 0.33 1.09 -5.43
CA THR A 127 -0.73 2.09 -5.49
C THR A 127 -0.13 3.47 -5.32
N GLY A 128 -0.71 4.48 -5.94
CA GLY A 128 -0.18 5.82 -5.78
C GLY A 128 -1.12 6.91 -6.23
N THR A 129 -0.78 8.12 -5.85
CA THR A 129 -1.49 9.33 -6.26
C THR A 129 -0.51 10.39 -6.70
N LEU A 130 -0.86 11.07 -7.77
CA LEU A 130 -0.20 12.29 -8.22
C LEU A 130 -1.25 13.42 -8.20
N THR A 131 -0.95 14.53 -7.54
CA THR A 131 -1.84 15.68 -7.42
C THR A 131 -1.10 16.94 -7.83
N VAL A 132 -1.75 17.79 -8.62
CA VAL A 132 -1.25 19.10 -9.01
C VAL A 132 -2.39 20.11 -8.86
N GLY A 133 -2.09 21.23 -8.25
CA GLY A 133 -3.01 22.35 -8.09
C GLY A 133 -2.27 23.67 -8.21
N GLY A 134 -3.00 24.73 -8.51
CA GLY A 134 -2.41 26.06 -8.61
C GLY A 134 -3.39 27.10 -9.10
N ASN A 135 -2.96 28.35 -8.99
CA ASN A 135 -3.67 29.48 -9.55
C ASN A 135 -2.69 30.52 -10.10
N SER A 136 -3.18 31.34 -10.99
CA SER A 136 -2.45 32.55 -11.49
C SER A 136 -3.46 33.66 -11.68
N THR A 137 -3.22 34.80 -11.06
CA THR A 137 -4.00 36.02 -11.26
C THR A 137 -3.07 37.11 -11.75
N SER A 138 -3.59 38.03 -12.55
CA SER A 138 -2.87 39.21 -13.04
C SER A 138 -3.81 40.41 -13.12
N GLY A 139 -3.26 41.63 -13.11
CA GLY A 139 -4.02 42.88 -13.11
C GLY A 139 -3.71 43.73 -11.87
N ASN A 140 -4.73 44.21 -11.16
CA ASN A 140 -4.55 45.02 -9.95
C ASN A 140 -3.83 44.25 -8.81
N SER A 141 -3.92 42.92 -8.80
CA SER A 141 -3.09 42.05 -7.99
C SER A 141 -2.48 40.96 -8.87
N SER A 142 -1.25 40.52 -8.56
CA SER A 142 -0.59 39.43 -9.24
C SER A 142 -0.27 38.37 -8.20
N THR A 143 -0.86 37.16 -8.35
CA THR A 143 -0.53 36.03 -7.52
C THR A 143 -0.27 34.82 -8.38
N LYS A 144 0.65 33.96 -7.94
CA LYS A 144 0.91 32.63 -8.52
C LYS A 144 1.04 31.64 -7.42
N ALA A 145 0.44 30.49 -7.59
CA ALA A 145 0.65 29.35 -6.71
C ALA A 145 0.74 28.04 -7.51
N LEU A 146 1.62 27.17 -7.07
CA LEU A 146 1.77 25.80 -7.56
C LEU A 146 1.92 24.87 -6.37
N ASN A 147 1.08 23.87 -6.31
CA ASN A 147 1.15 22.80 -5.31
C ASN A 147 1.21 21.45 -6.03
N SER A 148 2.13 20.60 -5.65
CA SER A 148 2.22 19.26 -6.21
C SER A 148 2.53 18.25 -5.11
N ALA A 149 1.93 17.08 -5.21
CA ALA A 149 2.19 15.96 -4.31
C ALA A 149 2.18 14.64 -5.09
N ALA A 150 3.14 13.80 -4.78
CA ALA A 150 3.21 12.41 -5.27
C ALA A 150 3.29 11.49 -4.06
N ARG A 151 2.49 10.44 -4.05
CA ARG A 151 2.52 9.38 -3.02
C ARG A 151 2.53 8.03 -3.71
N LEU A 152 3.40 7.14 -3.25
CA LEU A 152 3.51 5.78 -3.74
C LEU A 152 3.52 4.83 -2.55
N THR A 153 2.72 3.79 -2.63
CA THR A 153 2.73 2.68 -1.68
C THR A 153 3.04 1.39 -2.44
N ILE A 154 4.08 0.71 -2.02
CA ILE A 154 4.45 -0.61 -2.51
C ILE A 154 4.28 -1.58 -1.36
N GLN A 155 3.42 -2.57 -1.52
CA GLN A 155 3.13 -3.58 -0.51
C GLN A 155 3.30 -4.97 -1.06
N ALA A 156 4.07 -5.78 -0.34
CA ALA A 156 4.30 -7.20 -0.62
C ALA A 156 4.39 -7.94 0.71
N TYR A 157 3.70 -9.06 0.82
CA TYR A 157 3.72 -9.97 1.98
C TYR A 157 3.76 -9.22 3.34
N ARG A 158 4.96 -9.11 3.96
CA ARG A 158 5.17 -8.43 5.26
C ARG A 158 5.81 -7.05 5.13
N GLN A 159 6.03 -6.58 3.93
CA GLN A 159 6.75 -5.34 3.68
C GLN A 159 5.82 -4.28 3.08
N ARG A 160 5.91 -3.06 3.57
CA ARG A 160 5.25 -1.91 2.96
C ARG A 160 6.23 -0.74 2.89
N LEU A 161 6.43 -0.22 1.68
CA LEU A 161 7.14 1.03 1.44
C LEU A 161 6.13 2.11 1.13
N LEU A 162 6.31 3.27 1.76
CA LEU A 162 5.55 4.47 1.46
C LEU A 162 6.55 5.58 1.10
N LEU A 163 6.40 6.11 -0.11
CA LEU A 163 7.17 7.26 -0.57
C LEU A 163 6.23 8.44 -0.75
N GLU A 164 6.67 9.61 -0.33
CA GLU A 164 5.94 10.84 -0.51
C GLU A 164 6.89 11.96 -0.94
N GLY A 165 6.44 12.77 -1.90
CA GLY A 165 7.06 14.02 -2.28
C GLY A 165 6.01 15.12 -2.34
N LYS A 166 6.32 16.29 -1.78
CA LYS A 166 5.49 17.50 -1.86
C LYS A 166 6.34 18.69 -2.28
N TYR A 167 5.78 19.58 -3.08
CA TYR A 167 6.36 20.86 -3.42
C TYR A 167 5.28 21.93 -3.47
N ASN A 168 5.50 23.02 -2.73
CA ASN A 168 4.61 24.17 -2.72
C ASN A 168 5.39 25.43 -3.08
N TYR A 169 4.85 26.23 -3.99
CA TYR A 169 5.34 27.51 -4.39
C TYR A 169 4.21 28.53 -4.37
N GLY A 170 4.47 29.70 -3.86
CA GLY A 170 3.57 30.83 -3.86
C GLY A 170 4.32 32.13 -4.09
N GLN A 171 3.70 33.10 -4.79
CA GLN A 171 4.22 34.40 -5.05
C GLN A 171 3.06 35.41 -5.08
N ALA A 172 3.25 36.57 -4.49
CA ALA A 172 2.34 37.70 -4.54
C ALA A 172 3.14 38.99 -4.95
N GLY A 173 2.84 39.55 -6.13
CA GLY A 173 3.70 40.52 -6.73
C GLY A 173 5.10 39.95 -6.99
N ASP A 174 6.12 40.65 -6.49
CA ASP A 174 7.53 40.20 -6.57
C ASP A 174 8.00 39.41 -5.34
N GLN A 175 7.11 39.17 -4.36
CA GLN A 175 7.46 38.49 -3.13
C GLN A 175 7.05 37.05 -3.15
N ILE A 176 7.98 36.15 -2.76
CA ILE A 176 7.70 34.73 -2.54
C ILE A 176 6.94 34.58 -1.23
N THR A 177 5.75 33.96 -1.28
CA THR A 177 4.85 33.74 -0.13
C THR A 177 4.85 32.29 0.35
N ALA A 178 5.31 31.35 -0.47
CA ALA A 178 5.54 29.94 -0.11
C ALA A 178 6.65 29.36 -0.97
N ARG A 179 7.57 28.60 -0.38
CA ARG A 179 8.58 27.83 -1.11
C ARG A 179 9.12 26.73 -0.21
N ASN A 180 8.41 25.63 -0.22
CA ASN A 180 8.78 24.49 0.61
C ASN A 180 8.69 23.16 -0.14
N SER A 181 9.46 22.21 0.30
CA SER A 181 9.46 20.85 -0.25
C SER A 181 9.64 19.82 0.88
N LEU A 182 9.06 18.67 0.66
CA LEU A 182 9.18 17.50 1.54
C LEU A 182 9.41 16.26 0.68
N ALA A 183 10.32 15.39 1.12
CA ALA A 183 10.46 14.04 0.62
C ALA A 183 10.48 13.09 1.82
N SER A 184 9.74 11.99 1.79
CA SER A 184 9.75 11.00 2.85
C SER A 184 9.74 9.59 2.30
N LEU A 185 10.40 8.70 3.03
CA LEU A 185 10.42 7.27 2.84
C LEU A 185 10.10 6.60 4.18
N LYS A 186 9.08 5.74 4.19
CA LYS A 186 8.74 4.90 5.35
C LYS A 186 8.74 3.44 4.92
N HIS A 187 9.31 2.61 5.74
CA HIS A 187 9.34 1.18 5.59
C HIS A 187 8.65 0.54 6.79
N ASN A 188 7.62 -0.25 6.56
CA ASN A 188 6.88 -1.00 7.57
C ASN A 188 7.13 -2.49 7.37
N TYR A 189 7.67 -3.14 8.38
CA TYR A 189 7.80 -4.59 8.46
C TYR A 189 6.72 -5.16 9.37
N PHE A 190 5.77 -5.91 8.82
CA PHE A 190 4.66 -6.51 9.55
C PHE A 190 5.11 -7.78 10.28
N VAL A 191 5.17 -7.73 11.60
CA VAL A 191 5.42 -8.91 12.46
C VAL A 191 4.15 -9.73 12.62
N SER A 192 2.97 -9.11 12.47
CA SER A 192 1.66 -9.75 12.36
C SER A 192 0.79 -8.95 11.36
N LYS A 193 -0.44 -9.39 11.11
CA LYS A 193 -1.37 -8.63 10.22
C LYS A 193 -1.64 -7.19 10.67
N GLN A 194 -1.46 -6.90 11.95
CA GLN A 194 -1.80 -5.62 12.55
C GLN A 194 -0.57 -4.87 13.08
N ILE A 195 0.43 -5.57 13.62
CA ILE A 195 1.59 -4.95 14.26
C ILE A 195 2.74 -4.87 13.26
N PHE A 196 3.33 -3.69 13.14
CA PHE A 196 4.49 -3.48 12.30
C PHE A 196 5.59 -2.68 13.01
N ILE A 197 6.83 -2.94 12.62
CA ILE A 197 7.99 -2.09 12.92
C ILE A 197 8.09 -1.09 11.77
N GLU A 198 8.18 0.19 12.10
CA GLU A 198 8.37 1.27 11.13
C GLU A 198 9.78 1.83 11.24
N THR A 199 10.45 1.99 10.10
CA THR A 199 11.64 2.83 9.95
C THR A 199 11.34 3.92 8.93
N PHE A 200 11.83 5.14 9.13
CA PHE A 200 11.50 6.25 8.25
C PHE A 200 12.63 7.26 8.14
N GLY A 201 12.65 7.94 7.01
CA GLY A 201 13.49 9.10 6.75
C GLY A 201 12.66 10.20 6.08
N MET A 202 12.92 11.46 6.46
CA MET A 202 12.28 12.64 5.88
C MET A 202 13.30 13.73 5.63
N LEU A 203 13.14 14.43 4.53
CA LEU A 203 13.88 15.63 4.17
C LEU A 203 12.91 16.76 3.89
N GLU A 204 13.10 17.89 4.54
CA GLU A 204 12.25 19.07 4.41
C GLU A 204 13.12 20.31 4.13
N LYS A 205 12.62 21.19 3.29
CA LYS A 205 13.18 22.50 3.03
C LYS A 205 12.07 23.53 3.07
N ASP A 206 12.33 24.68 3.71
CA ASP A 206 11.40 25.79 3.74
C ASP A 206 12.13 27.12 3.71
N THR A 207 12.05 27.82 2.57
CA THR A 207 12.76 29.07 2.35
C THR A 207 12.22 30.19 3.25
N LEU A 208 10.92 30.21 3.54
CA LEU A 208 10.32 31.25 4.37
C LEU A 208 10.63 31.08 5.85
N GLN A 209 10.87 29.84 6.29
CA GLN A 209 11.33 29.56 7.65
C GLN A 209 12.84 29.63 7.80
N ASN A 210 13.61 30.10 6.79
CA ASN A 210 15.06 30.07 6.74
C ASN A 210 15.64 28.64 6.91
N LEU A 211 14.86 27.62 6.70
CA LEU A 211 15.23 26.23 6.83
C LEU A 211 15.83 25.73 5.51
N GLN A 212 17.16 25.57 5.49
CA GLN A 212 17.85 25.01 4.32
C GLN A 212 17.59 23.51 4.18
N LEU A 213 17.64 22.78 5.28
CA LEU A 213 17.39 21.36 5.30
C LEU A 213 17.04 20.92 6.72
N ARG A 214 15.94 20.20 6.85
CA ARG A 214 15.65 19.37 8.02
C ARG A 214 15.72 17.90 7.58
N SER A 215 16.57 17.14 8.24
CA SER A 215 16.67 15.70 8.08
C SER A 215 16.12 15.02 9.32
N THR A 216 15.20 14.11 9.14
CA THR A 216 14.60 13.32 10.23
C THR A 216 14.77 11.85 9.91
N ILE A 217 15.32 11.09 10.83
CA ILE A 217 15.41 9.63 10.74
C ILE A 217 14.89 9.03 12.03
N GLY A 218 14.18 7.92 11.94
CA GLY A 218 13.63 7.31 13.14
C GLY A 218 13.09 5.91 12.94
N SER A 219 12.65 5.32 14.05
CA SER A 219 12.03 4.02 14.08
C SER A 219 10.98 3.96 15.19
N GLY A 220 10.02 3.05 15.04
CA GLY A 220 8.94 2.88 15.99
C GLY A 220 8.13 1.63 15.76
N LEU A 221 7.07 1.51 16.53
CA LEU A 221 6.07 0.46 16.43
C LEU A 221 4.77 1.05 15.93
N GLY A 222 4.09 0.32 15.06
CA GLY A 222 2.80 0.72 14.55
C GLY A 222 1.75 -0.37 14.66
N TYR A 223 0.50 0.07 14.64
CA TYR A 223 -0.67 -0.80 14.66
C TYR A 223 -1.63 -0.41 13.53
N GLN A 224 -1.97 -1.38 12.70
CA GLN A 224 -2.94 -1.26 11.62
C GLN A 224 -4.30 -1.69 12.14
N PHE A 225 -5.17 -0.72 12.46
CA PHE A 225 -6.52 -0.99 12.96
C PHE A 225 -7.43 -1.53 11.88
N TYR A 226 -7.41 -0.87 10.73
CA TYR A 226 -8.19 -1.24 9.55
C TYR A 226 -7.35 -1.15 8.29
N GLU A 227 -7.45 -2.18 7.46
CA GLU A 227 -6.94 -2.19 6.09
C GLU A 227 -7.94 -2.93 5.21
N THR A 228 -8.97 -2.21 4.80
CA THR A 228 -10.07 -2.70 3.98
C THR A 228 -10.19 -1.85 2.71
N ALA A 229 -10.95 -2.29 1.74
CA ALA A 229 -11.26 -1.48 0.57
C ALA A 229 -11.95 -0.14 0.91
N ARG A 230 -12.63 -0.06 2.06
CA ARG A 230 -13.37 1.13 2.50
C ARG A 230 -12.60 1.99 3.49
N THR A 231 -11.82 1.40 4.39
CA THR A 231 -11.19 2.13 5.51
C THR A 231 -9.76 1.66 5.71
N THR A 232 -8.84 2.60 5.76
CA THR A 232 -7.49 2.40 6.25
C THR A 232 -7.31 3.23 7.51
N LEU A 233 -6.82 2.65 8.59
CA LEU A 233 -6.42 3.35 9.81
C LEU A 233 -5.19 2.70 10.40
N ALA A 234 -4.11 3.44 10.48
CA ALA A 234 -2.87 3.02 11.12
C ALA A 234 -2.35 4.13 12.04
N LEU A 235 -1.76 3.73 13.14
CA LEU A 235 -1.08 4.59 14.09
C LEU A 235 0.31 4.05 14.33
N SER A 236 1.31 4.92 14.43
CA SER A 236 2.65 4.53 14.87
C SER A 236 3.19 5.49 15.93
N VAL A 237 4.03 4.96 16.82
CA VAL A 237 4.75 5.71 17.84
C VAL A 237 6.22 5.27 17.84
N GLY A 238 7.13 6.18 18.11
CA GLY A 238 8.55 5.86 18.07
C GLY A 238 9.45 7.01 18.47
N LEU A 239 10.72 6.85 18.14
CA LEU A 239 11.76 7.85 18.37
C LEU A 239 12.32 8.30 17.03
N ALA A 240 12.72 9.56 16.99
CA ALA A 240 13.36 10.19 15.85
C ALA A 240 14.56 11.03 16.27
N HIS A 241 15.52 11.15 15.38
CA HIS A 241 16.59 12.13 15.43
C HIS A 241 16.33 13.18 14.34
N VAL A 242 16.25 14.44 14.74
CA VAL A 242 15.96 15.58 13.87
C VAL A 242 17.17 16.48 13.80
N GLY A 243 17.77 16.62 12.62
CA GLY A 243 18.84 17.58 12.34
C GLY A 243 18.29 18.75 11.51
N GLU A 244 18.54 19.97 11.93
CA GLU A 244 18.10 21.19 11.24
C GLU A 244 19.28 22.09 10.90
N HIS A 245 19.32 22.51 9.63
CA HIS A 245 20.28 23.48 9.11
C HIS A 245 19.53 24.72 8.67
N PHE A 246 19.86 25.85 9.31
CA PHE A 246 19.25 27.14 9.01
C PHE A 246 20.22 28.06 8.26
N THR A 247 19.70 29.05 7.53
CA THR A 247 20.50 30.05 6.84
C THR A 247 21.12 31.05 7.82
N ASN A 248 20.33 31.49 8.81
CA ASN A 248 20.67 32.62 9.68
C ASN A 248 20.55 32.27 11.18
N SER A 249 20.53 31.00 11.52
CA SER A 249 20.44 30.53 12.92
C SER A 249 21.34 29.32 13.12
N PRO A 250 21.76 29.02 14.36
CA PRO A 250 22.53 27.83 14.65
C PRO A 250 21.82 26.56 14.21
N ASN A 251 22.57 25.58 13.76
CA ASN A 251 22.07 24.26 13.47
C ASN A 251 21.69 23.54 14.77
N THR A 252 20.62 22.74 14.71
CA THR A 252 20.14 21.97 15.85
C THR A 252 20.13 20.49 15.56
N GLN A 253 20.26 19.70 16.62
CA GLN A 253 20.09 18.25 16.56
C GLN A 253 19.28 17.83 17.78
N THR A 254 18.15 17.17 17.54
CA THR A 254 17.13 16.96 18.56
C THR A 254 16.62 15.53 18.55
N PRO A 255 16.82 14.75 19.63
CA PRO A 255 16.08 13.52 19.83
C PRO A 255 14.61 13.87 20.13
N SER A 256 13.71 13.19 19.44
CA SER A 256 12.27 13.47 19.53
C SER A 256 11.47 12.20 19.74
N ALA A 257 10.42 12.26 20.55
CA ALA A 257 9.34 11.30 20.49
C ALA A 257 8.46 11.64 19.27
N ARG A 258 8.03 10.63 18.58
CA ARG A 258 7.20 10.79 17.38
C ARG A 258 5.95 9.94 17.46
N TRP A 259 4.84 10.48 16.94
CA TRP A 259 3.68 9.66 16.58
C TRP A 259 3.14 10.08 15.21
N SER A 260 2.46 9.16 14.55
CA SER A 260 1.77 9.45 13.30
C SER A 260 0.45 8.72 13.21
N VAL A 261 -0.48 9.30 12.48
CA VAL A 261 -1.76 8.71 12.13
C VAL A 261 -1.93 8.77 10.62
N ARG A 262 -2.42 7.68 10.04
CA ARG A 262 -2.89 7.60 8.67
C ARG A 262 -4.30 7.05 8.67
N TRP A 263 -5.25 7.89 8.29
CA TRP A 263 -6.64 7.51 8.15
C TRP A 263 -7.16 7.89 6.77
N GLU A 264 -7.88 6.97 6.15
CA GLU A 264 -8.57 7.19 4.89
C GLU A 264 -9.88 6.39 4.92
N HIS A 265 -10.98 7.01 4.50
CA HIS A 265 -12.28 6.37 4.48
C HIS A 265 -13.06 6.74 3.22
N ALA A 266 -13.59 5.71 2.52
CA ALA A 266 -14.48 5.90 1.39
C ALA A 266 -15.91 6.12 1.88
N LEU A 267 -16.38 7.37 1.86
CA LEU A 267 -17.78 7.72 2.16
C LEU A 267 -18.71 7.08 1.14
N TRP A 268 -18.37 7.24 -0.14
CA TRP A 268 -18.99 6.50 -1.26
C TRP A 268 -17.90 5.75 -1.98
N PRO A 269 -17.96 4.41 -2.01
CA PRO A 269 -17.01 3.59 -2.75
C PRO A 269 -16.80 4.13 -4.16
N ASP A 270 -15.54 4.19 -4.58
CA ASP A 270 -15.07 4.66 -5.90
C ASP A 270 -15.40 6.12 -6.28
N ARG A 271 -16.06 6.89 -5.39
CA ARG A 271 -16.45 8.27 -5.68
C ARG A 271 -15.86 9.30 -4.70
N VAL A 272 -16.07 9.11 -3.40
CA VAL A 272 -15.69 10.12 -2.41
C VAL A 272 -14.88 9.47 -1.30
N LYS A 273 -13.66 9.93 -1.10
CA LYS A 273 -12.78 9.54 -0.01
C LYS A 273 -12.45 10.75 0.83
N VAL A 274 -12.49 10.58 2.14
CA VAL A 274 -11.94 11.53 3.12
C VAL A 274 -10.64 10.96 3.67
N PHE A 275 -9.69 11.82 3.99
CA PHE A 275 -8.42 11.39 4.56
C PHE A 275 -7.92 12.37 5.61
N HIS A 276 -7.17 11.85 6.55
CA HIS A 276 -6.38 12.59 7.53
C HIS A 276 -5.06 11.87 7.76
N ARG A 277 -3.98 12.63 7.71
CA ARG A 277 -2.63 12.17 8.00
C ARG A 277 -1.94 13.21 8.83
N HIS A 278 -1.24 12.78 9.87
CA HIS A 278 -0.35 13.68 10.57
C HIS A 278 0.87 12.95 11.11
N GLU A 279 1.93 13.74 11.28
CA GLU A 279 3.13 13.37 12.02
C GLU A 279 3.43 14.45 13.05
N ALA A 280 3.65 14.05 14.26
CA ALA A 280 3.95 14.92 15.36
C ALA A 280 5.27 14.50 16.03
N PHE A 281 6.04 15.50 16.40
CA PHE A 281 7.33 15.35 17.05
C PHE A 281 7.39 16.18 18.32
N TYR A 282 7.81 15.56 19.39
CA TYR A 282 8.02 16.19 20.68
C TYR A 282 9.50 16.15 21.02
N ASP A 283 10.12 17.31 21.22
CA ASP A 283 11.52 17.45 21.57
C ASP A 283 11.78 16.91 22.97
N LEU A 284 12.67 15.93 23.11
CA LEU A 284 13.01 15.32 24.38
C LEU A 284 14.04 16.14 25.17
N ASN A 285 14.76 17.09 24.54
CA ASN A 285 15.74 17.95 25.22
C ASN A 285 15.11 19.23 25.75
N ALA A 286 14.25 19.90 24.92
CA ALA A 286 13.67 21.20 25.26
C ALA A 286 12.40 21.09 26.12
N GLY A 287 11.79 19.91 26.21
CA GLY A 287 10.66 19.59 27.10
C GLY A 287 9.32 20.25 26.78
N ASN A 288 9.25 21.18 25.83
CA ASN A 288 8.05 21.91 25.41
C ASN A 288 8.00 22.26 23.93
N ALA A 289 8.99 21.85 23.14
CA ALA A 289 8.98 22.03 21.70
C ALA A 289 8.17 20.92 21.03
N PHE A 290 7.21 21.33 20.23
CA PHE A 290 6.28 20.46 19.55
C PHE A 290 6.11 20.87 18.11
N ARG A 291 6.12 19.90 17.21
CA ARG A 291 5.92 20.12 15.79
C ARG A 291 4.90 19.13 15.24
N VAL A 292 3.98 19.61 14.40
CA VAL A 292 3.00 18.79 13.69
C VAL A 292 3.00 19.16 12.22
N ASN A 293 3.04 18.15 11.37
CA ASN A 293 2.69 18.25 9.96
C ASN A 293 1.41 17.44 9.76
N ALA A 294 0.32 18.09 9.32
CA ALA A 294 -0.96 17.41 9.12
C ALA A 294 -1.57 17.78 7.77
N ASP A 295 -2.09 16.81 7.07
CA ASP A 295 -2.91 16.99 5.88
C ASP A 295 -4.22 16.22 6.02
N GLN A 296 -5.30 16.89 5.68
CA GLN A 296 -6.63 16.32 5.68
C GLN A 296 -7.44 16.86 4.51
N GLY A 297 -8.36 16.06 4.00
CA GLY A 297 -9.11 16.52 2.86
C GLY A 297 -10.10 15.53 2.31
N VAL A 298 -10.62 15.90 1.15
CA VAL A 298 -11.61 15.13 0.40
C VAL A 298 -11.11 14.95 -1.03
N ARG A 299 -11.20 13.72 -1.53
CA ARG A 299 -11.01 13.37 -2.93
C ARG A 299 -12.33 12.95 -3.54
N ILE A 300 -12.64 13.54 -4.68
CA ILE A 300 -13.86 13.26 -5.44
C ILE A 300 -13.44 12.72 -6.80
N THR A 301 -13.66 11.43 -7.04
CA THR A 301 -13.38 10.80 -8.34
C THR A 301 -14.35 11.34 -9.38
N VAL A 302 -13.81 11.91 -10.45
CA VAL A 302 -14.57 12.56 -11.54
C VAL A 302 -14.73 11.60 -12.72
N TYR A 303 -13.63 10.90 -13.07
CA TYR A 303 -13.63 9.96 -14.18
C TYR A 303 -12.54 8.90 -13.98
N LYS A 304 -12.93 7.61 -13.93
CA LYS A 304 -12.00 6.49 -13.71
C LYS A 304 -11.06 6.76 -12.51
N ASN A 305 -9.79 7.01 -12.81
CA ASN A 305 -8.72 7.26 -11.84
C ASN A 305 -8.43 8.76 -11.62
N LEU A 306 -9.13 9.64 -12.33
CA LEU A 306 -8.98 11.09 -12.16
C LEU A 306 -9.88 11.57 -11.02
N PHE A 307 -9.32 12.36 -10.12
CA PHE A 307 -10.04 12.93 -9.00
C PHE A 307 -9.76 14.42 -8.83
N PHE A 308 -10.73 15.11 -8.25
CA PHE A 308 -10.57 16.44 -7.68
C PHE A 308 -10.22 16.33 -6.21
N ASN A 309 -9.26 17.12 -5.73
CA ASN A 309 -8.76 17.12 -4.35
C ASN A 309 -8.95 18.48 -3.71
N VAL A 310 -9.49 18.49 -2.50
CA VAL A 310 -9.46 19.63 -1.59
C VAL A 310 -8.70 19.17 -0.35
N GLU A 311 -7.54 19.79 -0.09
CA GLU A 311 -6.63 19.42 1.01
C GLU A 311 -6.36 20.65 1.87
N TYR A 312 -6.47 20.49 3.19
CA TYR A 312 -6.00 21.44 4.17
C TYR A 312 -4.69 20.92 4.75
N ASP A 313 -3.62 21.68 4.54
CA ASP A 313 -2.25 21.41 5.01
C ASP A 313 -1.97 22.32 6.20
N LEU A 314 -1.63 21.74 7.35
CA LEU A 314 -1.30 22.43 8.60
C LEU A 314 0.13 22.07 9.00
N ARG A 315 0.93 23.11 9.31
CA ARG A 315 2.25 22.96 9.89
C ARG A 315 2.34 23.79 11.16
N LEU A 316 2.48 23.12 12.27
CA LEU A 316 2.67 23.73 13.57
C LEU A 316 4.12 23.52 14.03
N ASN A 317 4.78 24.57 14.48
CA ASN A 317 6.07 24.52 15.15
C ASN A 317 6.05 25.50 16.33
N THR A 318 6.05 25.00 17.55
CA THR A 318 5.97 25.85 18.76
C THR A 318 7.26 26.62 19.04
N GLN A 319 8.37 26.26 18.38
CA GLN A 319 9.66 26.98 18.43
C GLN A 319 10.18 27.27 17.03
N PRO A 320 9.50 28.18 16.28
CA PRO A 320 9.95 28.58 14.96
C PRO A 320 11.24 29.41 15.04
N ALA A 321 11.90 29.60 13.89
CA ALA A 321 13.02 30.51 13.80
C ALA A 321 12.59 31.95 14.21
N PRO A 322 13.49 32.77 14.78
CA PRO A 322 13.14 34.11 15.22
C PRO A 322 12.45 34.96 14.15
N GLY A 323 11.32 35.57 14.51
CA GLY A 323 10.50 36.40 13.62
C GLY A 323 9.62 35.62 12.65
N ARG A 324 9.41 34.33 12.90
CA ARG A 324 8.50 33.46 12.11
C ARG A 324 7.27 33.09 12.94
N GLU A 325 6.16 32.86 12.23
CA GLU A 325 4.92 32.38 12.83
C GLU A 325 5.06 30.91 13.28
N THR A 326 4.28 30.54 14.27
CA THR A 326 4.24 29.17 14.79
C THR A 326 3.41 28.23 13.92
N THR A 327 2.51 28.78 13.10
CA THR A 327 1.54 28.00 12.33
C THR A 327 1.50 28.48 10.89
N ASP A 328 1.65 27.56 9.96
CA ASP A 328 1.41 27.76 8.55
C ASP A 328 0.21 26.89 8.12
N GLU A 329 -0.71 27.50 7.40
CA GLU A 329 -1.92 26.84 6.90
C GLU A 329 -2.10 27.07 5.41
N ALA A 330 -2.57 26.05 4.70
CA ALA A 330 -2.91 26.18 3.29
C ALA A 330 -4.14 25.34 2.93
N VAL A 331 -5.03 25.93 2.12
CA VAL A 331 -6.10 25.17 1.46
C VAL A 331 -5.68 24.99 -0.01
N ILE A 332 -5.58 23.76 -0.42
CA ILE A 332 -5.06 23.35 -1.72
C ILE A 332 -6.18 22.69 -2.53
N PHE A 333 -6.47 23.27 -3.68
CA PHE A 333 -7.36 22.69 -4.68
C PHE A 333 -6.50 22.09 -5.79
N GLY A 334 -6.77 20.86 -6.16
CA GLY A 334 -5.97 20.17 -7.17
C GLY A 334 -6.74 19.11 -7.93
N VAL A 335 -6.17 18.72 -9.05
CA VAL A 335 -6.59 17.55 -9.83
C VAL A 335 -5.50 16.50 -9.66
N GLY A 336 -5.91 15.24 -9.53
CA GLY A 336 -4.97 14.17 -9.37
C GLY A 336 -5.37 12.91 -10.11
N TYR A 337 -4.41 12.00 -10.19
CA TYR A 337 -4.56 10.67 -10.76
C TYR A 337 -4.18 9.63 -9.71
N GLU A 338 -5.06 8.63 -9.50
CA GLU A 338 -4.83 7.47 -8.63
C GLU A 338 -4.57 6.25 -9.51
N PHE A 339 -3.46 5.55 -9.31
CA PHE A 339 -3.17 4.27 -9.95
C PHE A 339 -3.14 3.14 -8.91
N ARG A 340 -3.58 1.98 -9.35
CA ARG A 340 -3.69 0.78 -8.52
C ARG A 340 -3.12 -0.43 -9.25
#